data_b338362f50a6653874c94558dd2e63df
#
_entry.id   b338362f50a6653874c94558dd2e63df
#
_cell.length_a   1.000
_cell.length_b   1.000
_cell.length_c   1.000
_cell.angle_alpha   90.00
_cell.angle_beta   90.00
_cell.angle_gamma   90.00
#
_symmetry.space_group_name_H-M   'P 1'
#
loop_
_entity.id
_entity.type
_entity.pdbx_description
1 polymer ?
#
loop_
_entity_poly.entity_id
_entity_poly.type
_entity_poly.pdbx_seq_one_letter_code
_entity_poly.pdbx_strand_id
1 'polypeptide(L)'
;EISLGLVGSEMCIRDRNEMNGLMFKMENDPRITKTGDFLRKTSLDEFPQFINILKGDMSLVGTRPPTLDEFAQYSPYHKKRLSFRPGLTGMWQVSGRSDITDFEEIVKLDVEYIDNWSFWLDIKILLKTFLEVFTQKGAR
;
A
#
# COMPACT_ATOMS: atom_id res chain seq x y z
N GLU A 1 -13.15 15.49 26.86
CA GLU A 1 -11.71 15.87 26.97
C GLU A 1 -10.76 14.86 26.30
N ILE A 2 -11.02 13.55 26.39
CA ILE A 2 -10.17 12.51 25.75
C ILE A 2 -10.26 12.58 24.22
N SER A 3 -11.42 12.93 23.65
CA SER A 3 -11.60 13.01 22.19
C SER A 3 -10.85 14.20 21.56
N LEU A 4 -10.73 15.32 22.26
CA LEU A 4 -10.00 16.50 21.78
C LEU A 4 -8.49 16.26 21.73
N GLY A 5 -7.93 15.50 22.67
CA GLY A 5 -6.52 15.11 22.65
C GLY A 5 -6.17 14.17 21.50
N LEU A 6 -7.07 13.24 21.15
CA LEU A 6 -6.92 12.34 20.01
C LEU A 6 -7.01 13.08 18.67
N VAL A 7 -7.96 14.02 18.53
CA VAL A 7 -8.10 14.84 17.31
C VAL A 7 -6.86 15.71 17.08
N GLY A 8 -6.31 16.33 18.13
CA GLY A 8 -5.08 17.11 18.03
C GLY A 8 -3.86 16.26 17.62
N SER A 9 -3.74 15.02 18.13
CA SER A 9 -2.66 14.11 17.76
C SER A 9 -2.80 13.61 16.32
N GLU A 10 -3.99 13.35 15.83
CA GLU A 10 -4.25 12.96 14.44
C GLU A 10 -3.94 14.09 13.44
N MET A 11 -4.29 15.34 13.76
CA MET A 11 -3.91 16.49 12.93
C MET A 11 -2.39 16.65 12.85
N CYS A 12 -1.68 16.58 13.98
CA CYS A 12 -0.21 16.63 13.99
C CYS A 12 0.45 15.49 13.23
N ILE A 13 -0.22 14.34 13.09
CA ILE A 13 0.27 13.20 12.31
C ILE A 13 0.01 13.40 10.82
N ARG A 14 -1.16 13.93 10.44
CA ARG A 14 -1.49 14.24 9.03
C ARG A 14 -0.53 15.27 8.44
N ASP A 15 -0.08 16.24 9.22
CA ASP A 15 0.89 17.26 8.80
C ASP A 15 2.29 16.68 8.52
N ARG A 16 2.57 15.46 8.96
CA ARG A 16 3.82 14.73 8.71
C ARG A 16 3.73 13.71 7.56
N ASN A 17 2.72 13.86 6.71
CA ASN A 17 2.60 13.00 5.53
C ASN A 17 3.74 13.27 4.54
N GLU A 18 4.49 12.23 4.18
CA GLU A 18 5.59 12.29 3.21
C GLU A 18 5.12 12.11 1.77
N MET A 19 3.83 11.76 1.58
CA MET A 19 3.25 11.58 0.25
C MET A 19 2.58 12.85 -0.24
N ASN A 20 2.73 13.12 -1.53
CA ASN A 20 1.94 14.10 -2.25
C ASN A 20 0.64 13.44 -2.71
N GLY A 21 -0.51 13.96 -2.25
CA GLY A 21 -1.82 13.46 -2.65
C GLY A 21 -2.58 12.69 -1.57
N LEU A 22 -3.38 11.72 -2.00
CA LEU A 22 -4.40 11.09 -1.15
C LEU A 22 -3.87 9.99 -0.22
N MET A 23 -2.69 9.44 -0.50
CA MET A 23 -2.08 8.40 0.35
C MET A 23 -1.37 9.02 1.55
N PHE A 24 -1.38 8.28 2.66
CA PHE A 24 -0.63 8.62 3.86
C PHE A 24 0.58 7.70 4.02
N LYS A 25 1.76 8.28 4.16
CA LYS A 25 3.00 7.59 4.51
C LYS A 25 3.78 8.44 5.50
N MET A 26 4.30 7.81 6.53
CA MET A 26 5.17 8.44 7.53
C MET A 26 6.26 7.46 7.94
N GLU A 27 7.52 7.84 7.78
CA GLU A 27 8.67 6.96 8.02
C GLU A 27 8.86 6.67 9.52
N ASN A 28 8.68 7.67 10.38
CA ASN A 28 8.82 7.54 11.83
C ASN A 28 7.50 7.80 12.55
N ASP A 29 6.57 6.85 12.46
CA ASP A 29 5.27 6.96 13.14
C ASP A 29 5.41 6.67 14.65
N PRO A 30 5.19 7.66 15.53
CA PRO A 30 5.34 7.50 16.98
C PRO A 30 4.34 6.52 17.60
N ARG A 31 3.32 6.09 16.85
CA ARG A 31 2.33 5.09 17.31
C ARG A 31 2.84 3.66 17.20
N ILE A 32 3.95 3.44 16.47
CA ILE A 32 4.49 2.10 16.26
C ILE A 32 5.22 1.66 17.53
N THR A 33 4.75 0.57 18.12
CA THR A 33 5.43 -0.09 19.23
C THR A 33 6.66 -0.85 18.72
N LYS A 34 7.60 -1.18 19.63
CA LYS A 34 8.77 -2.01 19.27
C LYS A 34 8.39 -3.35 18.63
N THR A 35 7.31 -3.96 19.11
CA THR A 35 6.76 -5.19 18.52
C THR A 35 6.18 -4.95 17.13
N GLY A 36 5.48 -3.82 16.93
CA GLY A 36 4.95 -3.42 15.63
C GLY A 36 6.05 -3.16 14.60
N ASP A 37 7.14 -2.52 15.03
CA ASP A 37 8.33 -2.29 14.19
C ASP A 37 8.98 -3.62 13.75
N PHE A 38 9.11 -4.58 14.66
CA PHE A 38 9.59 -5.93 14.34
C PHE A 38 8.68 -6.64 13.33
N LEU A 39 7.35 -6.60 13.54
CA LEU A 39 6.38 -7.23 12.62
C LEU A 39 6.45 -6.62 11.22
N ARG A 40 6.57 -5.29 11.12
CA ARG A 40 6.72 -4.59 9.84
C ARG A 40 8.04 -4.93 9.13
N LYS A 41 9.15 -4.95 9.86
CA LYS A 41 10.47 -5.32 9.30
C LYS A 41 10.52 -6.75 8.77
N THR A 42 9.73 -7.63 9.38
CA THR A 42 9.63 -9.04 8.96
C THR A 42 8.45 -9.30 8.02
N SER A 43 7.67 -8.27 7.65
CA SER A 43 6.43 -8.37 6.85
C SER A 43 5.41 -9.36 7.42
N LEU A 44 5.47 -9.64 8.72
CA LEU A 44 4.52 -10.52 9.41
C LEU A 44 3.16 -9.85 9.63
N ASP A 45 3.09 -8.53 9.61
CA ASP A 45 1.86 -7.75 9.65
C ASP A 45 0.97 -7.99 8.42
N GLU A 46 1.54 -8.42 7.31
CA GLU A 46 0.79 -8.79 6.11
C GLU A 46 0.23 -10.22 6.13
N PHE A 47 0.64 -11.05 7.12
CA PHE A 47 0.20 -12.44 7.23
C PHE A 47 -1.34 -12.62 7.30
N PRO A 48 -2.11 -11.78 8.03
CA PRO A 48 -3.57 -11.89 8.05
C PRO A 48 -4.21 -11.71 6.67
N GLN A 49 -3.56 -11.02 5.72
CA GLN A 49 -4.07 -10.82 4.37
C GLN A 49 -4.13 -12.12 3.57
N PHE A 50 -3.31 -13.12 3.91
CA PHE A 50 -3.41 -14.46 3.30
C PHE A 50 -4.76 -15.13 3.57
N ILE A 51 -5.40 -14.84 4.70
CA ILE A 51 -6.76 -15.32 4.98
C ILE A 51 -7.75 -14.72 3.98
N ASN A 52 -7.60 -13.44 3.64
CA ASN A 52 -8.44 -12.77 2.65
C ASN A 52 -8.19 -13.32 1.23
N ILE A 53 -6.95 -13.71 0.93
CA ILE A 53 -6.61 -14.38 -0.33
C ILE A 53 -7.26 -15.75 -0.41
N LEU A 54 -7.19 -16.56 0.65
CA LEU A 54 -7.84 -17.87 0.70
C LEU A 54 -9.35 -17.79 0.61
N LYS A 55 -9.98 -16.75 1.15
CA LYS A 55 -11.41 -16.48 1.03
C LYS A 55 -11.80 -15.97 -0.38
N GLY A 56 -10.83 -15.53 -1.18
CA GLY A 56 -11.07 -14.96 -2.50
C GLY A 56 -11.40 -13.47 -2.52
N ASP A 57 -11.30 -12.79 -1.38
CA ASP A 57 -11.52 -11.33 -1.26
C ASP A 57 -10.34 -10.54 -1.83
N MET A 58 -9.13 -11.11 -1.80
CA MET A 58 -7.90 -10.53 -2.33
C MET A 58 -7.19 -11.50 -3.29
N SER A 59 -6.31 -10.95 -4.12
CA SER A 59 -5.37 -11.69 -4.96
C SER A 59 -3.95 -11.60 -4.38
N LEU A 60 -3.04 -12.45 -4.85
CA LEU A 60 -1.60 -12.28 -4.55
C LEU A 60 -1.06 -11.02 -5.22
N VAL A 61 -1.40 -10.81 -6.50
CA VAL A 61 -1.01 -9.61 -7.26
C VAL A 61 -2.25 -8.80 -7.61
N GLY A 62 -2.16 -7.50 -7.43
CA GLY A 62 -3.25 -6.58 -7.73
C GLY A 62 -2.95 -5.14 -7.26
N THR A 63 -3.95 -4.30 -7.32
CA THR A 63 -3.85 -2.92 -6.85
C THR A 63 -4.00 -2.86 -5.34
N ARG A 64 -3.38 -1.88 -4.68
CA ARG A 64 -3.59 -1.66 -3.25
C ARG A 64 -5.02 -1.20 -2.98
N PRO A 65 -5.74 -1.82 -2.02
CA PRO A 65 -7.06 -1.34 -1.62
C PRO A 65 -6.94 0.06 -0.98
N PRO A 66 -7.82 1.01 -1.36
CA PRO A 66 -7.87 2.32 -0.73
C PRO A 66 -8.50 2.23 0.66
N THR A 67 -8.22 3.22 1.49
CA THR A 67 -9.04 3.50 2.67
C THR A 67 -10.35 4.18 2.27
N LEU A 68 -11.34 4.22 3.17
CA LEU A 68 -12.62 4.88 2.89
C LEU A 68 -12.44 6.39 2.63
N ASP A 69 -11.51 7.03 3.33
CA ASP A 69 -11.20 8.45 3.19
C ASP A 69 -10.53 8.74 1.84
N GLU A 70 -9.62 7.87 1.40
CA GLU A 70 -9.01 7.95 0.06
C GLU A 70 -10.07 7.77 -1.01
N PHE A 71 -10.92 6.75 -0.88
CA PHE A 71 -11.98 6.44 -1.86
C PHE A 71 -12.98 7.60 -2.04
N ALA A 72 -13.35 8.29 -0.95
CA ALA A 72 -14.26 9.43 -1.00
C ALA A 72 -13.73 10.59 -1.87
N GLN A 73 -12.41 10.68 -2.02
CA GLN A 73 -11.74 11.73 -2.78
C GLN A 73 -11.31 11.28 -4.20
N TYR A 74 -11.59 10.02 -4.56
CA TYR A 74 -11.18 9.46 -5.86
C TYR A 74 -11.94 10.10 -7.03
N SER A 75 -11.18 10.58 -8.01
CA SER A 75 -11.70 10.93 -9.32
C SER A 75 -12.19 9.68 -10.09
N PRO A 76 -12.97 9.84 -11.17
CA PRO A 76 -13.33 8.70 -12.04
C PRO A 76 -12.11 7.91 -12.56
N TYR A 77 -11.00 8.59 -12.83
CA TYR A 77 -9.76 7.95 -13.26
C TYR A 77 -9.14 7.11 -12.15
N HIS A 78 -9.08 7.64 -10.91
CA HIS A 78 -8.58 6.89 -9.75
C HIS A 78 -9.41 5.63 -9.49
N LYS A 79 -10.74 5.68 -9.71
CA LYS A 79 -11.64 4.54 -9.53
C LYS A 79 -11.36 3.39 -10.51
N LYS A 80 -10.64 3.61 -11.61
CA LYS A 80 -10.21 2.55 -12.52
C LYS A 80 -9.36 1.49 -11.80
N ARG A 81 -8.59 1.88 -10.78
CA ARG A 81 -7.82 0.97 -9.93
C ARG A 81 -8.69 -0.10 -9.25
N LEU A 82 -9.96 0.19 -9.01
CA LEU A 82 -10.91 -0.72 -8.34
C LEU A 82 -11.57 -1.71 -9.29
N SER A 83 -11.32 -1.60 -10.60
CA SER A 83 -11.82 -2.55 -11.59
C SER A 83 -11.11 -3.91 -11.51
N PHE A 84 -10.01 -3.98 -10.77
CA PHE A 84 -9.25 -5.19 -10.52
C PHE A 84 -9.30 -5.58 -9.04
N ARG A 85 -9.16 -6.88 -8.76
CA ARG A 85 -9.15 -7.38 -7.37
C ARG A 85 -7.93 -6.84 -6.63
N PRO A 86 -8.08 -6.37 -5.37
CA PRO A 86 -6.95 -5.89 -4.59
C PRO A 86 -5.95 -7.02 -4.35
N GLY A 87 -4.64 -6.67 -4.36
CA GLY A 87 -3.54 -7.60 -4.18
C GLY A 87 -2.73 -7.36 -2.91
N LEU A 88 -2.03 -8.42 -2.48
CA LEU A 88 -1.02 -8.35 -1.42
C LEU A 88 0.20 -7.55 -1.92
N THR A 89 0.59 -7.77 -3.17
CA THR A 89 1.62 -7.00 -3.88
C THR A 89 1.10 -6.48 -5.21
N GLY A 90 1.79 -5.52 -5.81
CA GLY A 90 1.38 -4.92 -7.07
C GLY A 90 2.51 -4.22 -7.82
N MET A 91 2.20 -3.74 -9.01
CA MET A 91 3.17 -3.13 -9.92
C MET A 91 3.90 -1.94 -9.28
N TRP A 92 3.19 -1.02 -8.64
CA TRP A 92 3.82 0.15 -8.00
C TRP A 92 4.75 -0.24 -6.85
N GLN A 93 4.40 -1.29 -6.08
CA GLN A 93 5.18 -1.76 -4.94
C GLN A 93 6.55 -2.28 -5.37
N VAL A 94 6.63 -2.95 -6.52
CA VAL A 94 7.89 -3.49 -7.07
C VAL A 94 8.60 -2.55 -8.05
N SER A 95 8.05 -1.34 -8.25
CA SER A 95 8.61 -0.31 -9.15
C SER A 95 9.30 0.84 -8.42
N GLY A 96 9.56 0.68 -7.11
CA GLY A 96 10.21 1.70 -6.30
C GLY A 96 9.33 2.25 -5.18
N ARG A 97 8.66 1.35 -4.45
CA ARG A 97 7.75 1.62 -3.32
C ARG A 97 8.17 2.80 -2.41
N SER A 98 9.47 2.90 -2.13
CA SER A 98 10.01 3.92 -1.22
C SER A 98 10.24 5.28 -1.89
N ASP A 99 10.45 5.29 -3.20
CA ASP A 99 10.89 6.47 -3.94
C ASP A 99 9.72 7.19 -4.61
N ILE A 100 8.59 6.49 -4.81
CA ILE A 100 7.39 7.08 -5.40
C ILE A 100 6.59 7.77 -4.29
N THR A 101 6.59 9.09 -4.31
CA THR A 101 5.86 9.95 -3.36
C THR A 101 4.63 10.60 -3.96
N ASP A 102 4.45 10.52 -5.29
CA ASP A 102 3.31 11.08 -6.00
C ASP A 102 2.20 10.02 -6.17
N PHE A 103 1.00 10.34 -5.66
CA PHE A 103 -0.17 9.48 -5.78
C PHE A 103 -0.60 9.25 -7.24
N GLU A 104 -0.47 10.25 -8.10
CA GLU A 104 -0.84 10.13 -9.52
C GLU A 104 0.06 9.11 -10.24
N GLU A 105 1.34 9.04 -9.89
CA GLU A 105 2.26 8.06 -10.44
C GLU A 105 1.89 6.64 -10.01
N ILE A 106 1.47 6.47 -8.74
CA ILE A 106 0.96 5.18 -8.25
C ILE A 106 -0.29 4.76 -9.03
N VAL A 107 -1.23 5.68 -9.23
CA VAL A 107 -2.45 5.42 -10.03
C VAL A 107 -2.10 5.00 -11.44
N LYS A 108 -1.14 5.68 -12.06
CA LYS A 108 -0.68 5.37 -13.42
C LYS A 108 -0.11 3.95 -13.51
N LEU A 109 0.76 3.56 -12.57
CA LEU A 109 1.34 2.22 -12.53
C LEU A 109 0.28 1.13 -12.32
N ASP A 110 -0.70 1.38 -11.45
CA ASP A 110 -1.79 0.45 -11.21
C ASP A 110 -2.72 0.31 -12.43
N VAL A 111 -3.00 1.43 -13.14
CA VAL A 111 -3.78 1.41 -14.38
C VAL A 111 -3.00 0.70 -15.49
N GLU A 112 -1.69 0.94 -15.61
CA GLU A 112 -0.83 0.26 -16.57
C GLU A 112 -0.80 -1.26 -16.33
N TYR A 113 -0.75 -1.68 -15.07
CA TYR A 113 -0.87 -3.09 -14.70
C TYR A 113 -2.19 -3.69 -15.15
N ILE A 114 -3.32 -2.99 -14.92
CA ILE A 114 -4.67 -3.45 -15.30
C ILE A 114 -4.80 -3.58 -16.81
N ASP A 115 -4.32 -2.58 -17.56
CA ASP A 115 -4.42 -2.53 -19.02
C ASP A 115 -3.54 -3.57 -19.73
N ASN A 116 -2.41 -3.94 -19.10
CA ASN A 116 -1.44 -4.91 -19.66
C ASN A 116 -1.41 -6.22 -18.88
N TRP A 117 -2.45 -6.52 -18.09
CA TRP A 117 -2.48 -7.70 -17.26
C TRP A 117 -2.21 -8.98 -18.05
N SER A 118 -1.34 -9.81 -17.51
CA SER A 118 -1.09 -11.17 -17.99
C SER A 118 -0.58 -12.04 -16.84
N PHE A 119 -0.80 -13.34 -16.94
CA PHE A 119 -0.29 -14.29 -15.95
C PHE A 119 1.25 -14.19 -15.78
N TRP A 120 1.98 -13.96 -16.87
CA TRP A 120 3.43 -13.78 -16.82
C TRP A 120 3.86 -12.49 -16.12
N LEU A 121 3.05 -11.44 -16.22
CA LEU A 121 3.29 -10.20 -15.49
C LEU A 121 3.13 -10.42 -13.99
N ASP A 122 2.12 -11.18 -13.55
CA ASP A 122 1.94 -11.54 -12.15
C ASP A 122 3.13 -12.34 -11.61
N ILE A 123 3.60 -13.35 -12.34
CA ILE A 123 4.80 -14.12 -11.97
C ILE A 123 6.02 -13.20 -11.83
N LYS A 124 6.22 -12.26 -12.75
CA LYS A 124 7.32 -11.29 -12.69
C LYS A 124 7.24 -10.40 -11.45
N ILE A 125 6.04 -9.91 -11.11
CA ILE A 125 5.79 -9.09 -9.93
C ILE A 125 6.07 -9.90 -8.67
N LEU A 126 5.58 -11.14 -8.57
CA LEU A 126 5.84 -12.02 -7.43
C LEU A 126 7.33 -12.29 -7.23
N LEU A 127 8.07 -12.58 -8.29
CA LEU A 127 9.53 -12.80 -8.21
C LEU A 127 10.26 -11.54 -7.72
N LYS A 128 9.87 -10.35 -8.21
CA LYS A 128 10.44 -9.08 -7.73
C LYS A 128 10.11 -8.84 -6.26
N THR A 129 8.85 -9.04 -5.86
CA THR A 129 8.42 -8.91 -4.45
C THR A 129 9.26 -9.81 -3.54
N PHE A 130 9.45 -11.07 -3.94
CA PHE A 130 10.25 -12.02 -3.19
C PHE A 130 11.70 -11.53 -3.02
N LEU A 131 12.32 -11.06 -4.10
CA LEU A 131 13.67 -10.50 -4.05
C LEU A 131 13.76 -9.28 -3.12
N GLU A 132 12.78 -8.38 -3.15
CA GLU A 132 12.74 -7.20 -2.27
C GLU A 132 12.62 -7.57 -0.80
N VAL A 133 11.75 -8.51 -0.46
CA VAL A 133 11.61 -9.02 0.92
C VAL A 133 12.92 -9.61 1.41
N PHE A 134 13.61 -10.42 0.60
CA PHE A 134 14.89 -11.02 1.00
C PHE A 134 16.06 -10.03 1.04
N THR A 135 16.06 -9.01 0.20
CA THR A 135 17.13 -8.00 0.18
C THR A 135 16.91 -6.88 1.20
N GLN A 136 15.80 -6.90 1.93
CA GLN A 136 15.37 -5.86 2.90
C GLN A 136 15.38 -4.42 2.34
N LYS A 137 15.39 -4.25 1.04
CA LYS A 137 15.39 -2.92 0.40
C LYS A 137 14.04 -2.20 0.48
N GLY A 138 12.97 -2.91 0.83
CA GLY A 138 11.61 -2.36 0.92
C GLY A 138 11.07 -2.19 2.34
N ALA A 139 11.81 -2.60 3.38
CA ALA A 139 11.39 -2.50 4.78
C ALA A 139 11.87 -1.18 5.41
N ARG A 140 11.33 -0.06 4.96
CA ARG A 140 11.44 1.25 5.64
C ARG A 140 10.08 1.87 5.79
#